data_0bbdfc23c9fa25c0ad8d16172efa610c
#
_entry.id   0bbdfc23c9fa25c0ad8d16172efa610c
#
_cell.length_a   1.000
_cell.length_b   1.000
_cell.length_c   1.000
_cell.angle_alpha   90.00
_cell.angle_beta   90.00
_cell.angle_gamma   90.00
#
_symmetry.space_group_name_H-M   'P 1'
#
loop_
_entity.id
_entity.type
_entity.pdbx_description
1 polymer ?
#
loop_
_entity_poly.entity_id
_entity_poly.type
_entity_poly.pdbx_seq_one_letter_code
_entity_poly.pdbx_strand_id
1 'polypeptide(L)'
;MELWKLTAGQASRRIAEGSLSAEDYARAFLERIAARDALVRAFTWVDPQAVLASARERDREGSGGPLRGIPFAVKDVINTRDAPTQHNSPLYEGHRPGEDANCVAILRASGAVMLGKTDTLEFASGGRRPVTRNPRDLSRTPGGSSSGSGAAVADGMAPLALGTQTGGSTIRPASFCGIHGMKPTYGRISFEGAKHYSVHLDTIGLYGRSVEDLWLLAQAYRLLEGERLAPPALRDLTIGLCETPKWSAASDDAKAALHAAARLLEAAGVTVKPFVMSERFNTLTDEQDVLMHEGGRAAFLPEYLSRRDRLHSDFAKKVENRNGYHAAQMRATLDAVAARRVE
;
A
#
# COMPACT_ATOMS: atom_id res chain seq x y z
N MET A 1 21.62 19.87 -4.19
CA MET A 1 20.65 19.13 -3.34
C MET A 1 20.11 17.97 -4.15
N GLU A 2 20.13 16.76 -3.60
CA GLU A 2 19.62 15.57 -4.30
C GLU A 2 18.07 15.61 -4.31
N LEU A 3 17.48 15.84 -5.49
CA LEU A 3 16.05 16.06 -5.65
C LEU A 3 15.19 14.88 -5.16
N TRP A 4 15.70 13.65 -5.29
CA TRP A 4 15.01 12.45 -4.79
C TRP A 4 14.81 12.44 -3.26
N LYS A 5 15.54 13.29 -2.50
CA LYS A 5 15.34 13.44 -1.05
C LYS A 5 14.14 14.32 -0.68
N LEU A 6 13.64 15.13 -1.61
CA LEU A 6 12.43 15.92 -1.38
C LEU A 6 11.22 14.98 -1.18
N THR A 7 10.39 15.30 -0.19
CA THR A 7 9.06 14.68 -0.06
C THR A 7 8.16 15.12 -1.22
N ALA A 8 7.07 14.40 -1.46
CA ALA A 8 6.08 14.79 -2.47
C ALA A 8 5.50 16.18 -2.17
N GLY A 9 5.24 16.47 -0.88
CA GLY A 9 4.76 17.79 -0.44
C GLY A 9 5.73 18.92 -0.73
N GLN A 10 7.03 18.71 -0.44
CA GLN A 10 8.07 19.70 -0.75
C GLN A 10 8.22 19.93 -2.26
N ALA A 11 8.20 18.86 -3.05
CA ALA A 11 8.30 18.94 -4.51
C ALA A 11 7.06 19.60 -5.12
N SER A 12 5.86 19.27 -4.65
CA SER A 12 4.61 19.88 -5.13
C SER A 12 4.62 21.41 -4.99
N ARG A 13 5.08 21.92 -3.83
CA ARG A 13 5.23 23.39 -3.64
C ARG A 13 6.22 23.99 -4.63
N ARG A 14 7.39 23.38 -4.82
CA ARG A 14 8.43 23.89 -5.72
C ARG A 14 8.01 23.83 -7.20
N ILE A 15 7.24 22.82 -7.60
CA ILE A 15 6.66 22.72 -8.94
C ILE A 15 5.60 23.81 -9.14
N ALA A 16 4.77 24.07 -8.12
CA ALA A 16 3.78 25.15 -8.18
C ALA A 16 4.42 26.54 -8.28
N GLU A 17 5.56 26.74 -7.61
CA GLU A 17 6.36 27.97 -7.65
C GLU A 17 7.21 28.12 -8.93
N GLY A 18 7.28 27.06 -9.78
CA GLY A 18 8.13 27.03 -10.97
C GLY A 18 9.64 26.90 -10.70
N SER A 19 10.02 26.58 -9.46
CA SER A 19 11.44 26.39 -9.05
C SER A 19 11.92 24.95 -9.22
N LEU A 20 11.06 24.04 -9.67
CA LEU A 20 11.34 22.64 -9.99
C LEU A 20 10.46 22.19 -11.15
N SER A 21 11.04 21.54 -12.17
CA SER A 21 10.25 20.89 -13.22
C SER A 21 9.84 19.46 -12.80
N ALA A 22 8.70 18.99 -13.33
CA ALA A 22 8.29 17.61 -13.18
C ALA A 22 9.32 16.66 -13.82
N GLU A 23 9.91 17.05 -14.95
CA GLU A 23 10.94 16.27 -15.62
C GLU A 23 12.17 16.08 -14.74
N ASP A 24 12.72 17.15 -14.15
CA ASP A 24 13.90 17.05 -13.29
C ASP A 24 13.64 16.20 -12.05
N TYR A 25 12.42 16.33 -11.47
CA TYR A 25 12.03 15.55 -10.32
C TYR A 25 11.90 14.06 -10.67
N ALA A 26 11.23 13.72 -11.79
CA ALA A 26 11.11 12.35 -12.26
C ALA A 26 12.47 11.74 -12.64
N ARG A 27 13.34 12.51 -13.29
CA ARG A 27 14.71 12.11 -13.65
C ARG A 27 15.52 11.70 -12.43
N ALA A 28 15.43 12.47 -11.34
CA ALA A 28 16.15 12.15 -10.11
C ALA A 28 15.74 10.78 -9.53
N PHE A 29 14.46 10.39 -9.65
CA PHE A 29 14.04 9.05 -9.24
C PHE A 29 14.49 7.95 -10.20
N LEU A 30 14.48 8.19 -11.52
CA LEU A 30 15.01 7.23 -12.48
C LEU A 30 16.51 6.96 -12.26
N GLU A 31 17.29 8.00 -11.98
CA GLU A 31 18.72 7.88 -11.61
C GLU A 31 18.88 7.10 -10.30
N ARG A 32 18.02 7.37 -9.31
CA ARG A 32 18.03 6.62 -8.04
C ARG A 32 17.67 5.15 -8.24
N ILE A 33 16.66 4.83 -9.05
CA ILE A 33 16.29 3.46 -9.42
C ILE A 33 17.49 2.77 -10.11
N ALA A 34 18.10 3.39 -11.09
CA ALA A 34 19.26 2.83 -11.79
C ALA A 34 20.44 2.53 -10.85
N ALA A 35 20.65 3.37 -9.84
CA ALA A 35 21.74 3.21 -8.87
C ALA A 35 21.45 2.14 -7.80
N ARG A 36 20.20 1.89 -7.46
CA ARG A 36 19.83 1.14 -6.25
C ARG A 36 19.03 -0.14 -6.49
N ASP A 37 18.24 -0.20 -7.57
CA ASP A 37 17.26 -1.29 -7.69
C ASP A 37 17.90 -2.66 -7.97
N ALA A 38 19.11 -2.70 -8.51
CA ALA A 38 19.88 -3.94 -8.63
C ALA A 38 20.12 -4.63 -7.26
N LEU A 39 20.18 -3.85 -6.16
CA LEU A 39 20.36 -4.34 -4.80
C LEU A 39 19.02 -4.59 -4.09
N VAL A 40 18.11 -3.63 -4.18
CA VAL A 40 16.81 -3.65 -3.45
C VAL A 40 15.77 -4.50 -4.18
N ARG A 41 15.76 -4.48 -5.52
CA ARG A 41 14.86 -5.25 -6.40
C ARG A 41 13.38 -4.94 -6.13
N ALA A 42 13.07 -3.65 -6.01
CA ALA A 42 11.73 -3.18 -5.71
C ALA A 42 10.83 -3.10 -6.94
N PHE A 43 11.42 -2.87 -8.12
CA PHE A 43 10.67 -2.73 -9.37
C PHE A 43 10.68 -4.01 -10.20
N THR A 44 9.54 -4.32 -10.81
CA THR A 44 9.38 -5.39 -11.81
C THR A 44 9.38 -4.84 -13.23
N TRP A 45 9.06 -3.55 -13.38
CA TRP A 45 9.06 -2.85 -14.67
C TRP A 45 9.19 -1.34 -14.49
N VAL A 46 10.05 -0.73 -15.33
CA VAL A 46 10.22 0.72 -15.45
C VAL A 46 10.51 1.03 -16.92
N ASP A 47 9.87 2.07 -17.46
CA ASP A 47 10.18 2.63 -18.78
C ASP A 47 10.62 4.10 -18.60
N PRO A 48 11.93 4.38 -18.56
CA PRO A 48 12.44 5.73 -18.34
C PRO A 48 11.98 6.75 -19.41
N GLN A 49 11.81 6.31 -20.67
CA GLN A 49 11.40 7.21 -21.75
C GLN A 49 9.93 7.62 -21.57
N ALA A 50 9.05 6.66 -21.27
CA ALA A 50 7.63 6.94 -21.00
C ALA A 50 7.45 7.84 -19.77
N VAL A 51 8.21 7.59 -18.70
CA VAL A 51 8.20 8.42 -17.48
C VAL A 51 8.56 9.86 -17.79
N LEU A 52 9.69 10.10 -18.49
CA LEU A 52 10.14 11.46 -18.85
C LEU A 52 9.19 12.14 -19.84
N ALA A 53 8.61 11.41 -20.79
CA ALA A 53 7.61 11.95 -21.71
C ALA A 53 6.38 12.44 -20.94
N SER A 54 5.86 11.63 -20.00
CA SER A 54 4.74 12.00 -19.14
C SER A 54 5.07 13.21 -18.25
N ALA A 55 6.27 13.26 -17.68
CA ALA A 55 6.69 14.39 -16.84
C ALA A 55 6.75 15.71 -17.64
N ARG A 56 7.32 15.69 -18.86
CA ARG A 56 7.34 16.86 -19.77
C ARG A 56 5.93 17.33 -20.14
N GLU A 57 5.00 16.40 -20.29
CA GLU A 57 3.59 16.76 -20.55
C GLU A 57 3.02 17.55 -19.36
N ARG A 58 3.28 17.11 -18.13
CA ARG A 58 2.85 17.84 -16.90
C ARG A 58 3.48 19.23 -16.82
N ASP A 59 4.73 19.41 -17.24
CA ASP A 59 5.39 20.73 -17.28
C ASP A 59 4.71 21.67 -18.28
N ARG A 60 4.29 21.17 -19.48
CA ARG A 60 3.63 21.98 -20.52
C ARG A 60 2.21 22.36 -20.16
N GLU A 61 1.47 21.54 -19.45
CA GLU A 61 0.06 21.82 -19.11
C GLU A 61 -0.13 23.03 -18.20
N GLY A 62 0.90 23.50 -17.52
CA GLY A 62 0.90 24.73 -16.72
C GLY A 62 -0.04 24.75 -15.51
N SER A 63 -1.13 23.99 -15.53
CA SER A 63 -2.10 23.81 -14.47
C SER A 63 -2.32 22.33 -14.23
N GLY A 64 -2.71 21.91 -13.02
CA GLY A 64 -2.92 20.51 -12.70
C GLY A 64 -3.46 20.31 -11.30
N GLY A 65 -3.85 19.07 -10.99
CA GLY A 65 -4.34 18.68 -9.68
C GLY A 65 -3.25 18.68 -8.58
N PRO A 66 -3.61 18.23 -7.37
CA PRO A 66 -2.73 18.29 -6.20
C PRO A 66 -1.43 17.48 -6.35
N LEU A 67 -1.34 16.59 -7.33
CA LEU A 67 -0.18 15.73 -7.59
C LEU A 67 0.53 16.07 -8.90
N ARG A 68 0.31 17.27 -9.47
CA ARG A 68 0.94 17.67 -10.73
C ARG A 68 2.45 17.45 -10.71
N GLY A 69 2.93 16.61 -11.63
CA GLY A 69 4.35 16.30 -11.80
C GLY A 69 4.96 15.42 -10.69
N ILE A 70 4.16 14.95 -9.74
CA ILE A 70 4.65 14.09 -8.64
C ILE A 70 4.72 12.63 -9.10
N PRO A 71 5.90 11.99 -9.03
CA PRO A 71 6.05 10.58 -9.39
C PRO A 71 5.38 9.64 -8.38
N PHE A 72 4.87 8.49 -8.87
CA PHE A 72 4.37 7.41 -8.02
C PHE A 72 4.65 6.03 -8.60
N ALA A 73 4.83 5.03 -7.74
CA ALA A 73 5.00 3.64 -8.10
C ALA A 73 3.72 2.83 -7.83
N VAL A 74 3.51 1.73 -8.58
CA VAL A 74 2.26 0.96 -8.55
C VAL A 74 2.56 -0.51 -8.29
N LYS A 75 1.99 -1.08 -7.23
CA LYS A 75 2.10 -2.52 -6.94
C LYS A 75 1.60 -3.38 -8.10
N ASP A 76 2.33 -4.43 -8.43
CA ASP A 76 2.09 -5.28 -9.60
C ASP A 76 0.91 -6.25 -9.47
N VAL A 77 -0.13 -5.85 -8.75
CA VAL A 77 -1.48 -6.45 -8.77
C VAL A 77 -2.55 -5.43 -9.18
N ILE A 78 -2.12 -4.21 -9.49
CA ILE A 78 -2.97 -3.08 -9.87
C ILE A 78 -2.72 -2.82 -11.36
N ASN A 79 -3.77 -2.84 -12.16
CA ASN A 79 -3.70 -2.65 -13.61
C ASN A 79 -3.20 -1.26 -13.98
N THR A 80 -2.40 -1.21 -15.05
CA THR A 80 -1.92 0.01 -15.67
C THR A 80 -1.95 -0.17 -17.19
N ARG A 81 -2.48 0.81 -17.91
CA ARG A 81 -2.74 0.73 -19.37
C ARG A 81 -1.46 0.58 -20.21
N ASP A 82 -0.34 1.09 -19.71
CA ASP A 82 0.92 1.25 -20.43
C ASP A 82 2.05 0.33 -19.94
N ALA A 83 1.80 -0.46 -18.88
CA ALA A 83 2.79 -1.37 -18.33
C ALA A 83 2.21 -2.79 -18.12
N PRO A 84 3.05 -3.82 -18.07
CA PRO A 84 2.59 -5.16 -17.72
C PRO A 84 2.08 -5.20 -16.27
N THR A 85 1.07 -6.03 -16.00
CA THR A 85 0.58 -6.37 -14.67
C THR A 85 0.61 -7.88 -14.53
N GLN A 86 1.61 -8.40 -13.80
CA GLN A 86 1.98 -9.81 -13.84
C GLN A 86 1.68 -10.55 -12.53
N HIS A 87 1.25 -9.83 -11.49
CA HIS A 87 0.85 -10.38 -10.19
C HIS A 87 1.94 -11.23 -9.50
N ASN A 88 3.20 -11.13 -9.90
CA ASN A 88 4.30 -12.04 -9.56
C ASN A 88 3.96 -13.52 -9.87
N SER A 89 3.13 -13.78 -10.87
CA SER A 89 2.67 -15.12 -11.24
C SER A 89 3.13 -15.51 -12.64
N PRO A 90 3.68 -16.73 -12.84
CA PRO A 90 4.03 -17.21 -14.16
C PRO A 90 2.82 -17.37 -15.11
N LEU A 91 1.60 -17.33 -14.56
CA LEU A 91 0.37 -17.36 -15.34
C LEU A 91 0.11 -16.06 -16.10
N TYR A 92 0.69 -14.95 -15.64
CA TYR A 92 0.48 -13.60 -16.16
C TYR A 92 1.77 -12.96 -16.69
N GLU A 93 2.78 -13.77 -16.99
CA GLU A 93 4.04 -13.25 -17.56
C GLU A 93 3.76 -12.49 -18.87
N GLY A 94 4.20 -11.23 -18.95
CA GLY A 94 3.98 -10.34 -20.08
C GLY A 94 2.55 -9.82 -20.24
N HIS A 95 1.62 -10.14 -19.32
CA HIS A 95 0.23 -9.70 -19.43
C HIS A 95 0.12 -8.16 -19.31
N ARG A 96 -0.54 -7.57 -20.32
CA ARG A 96 -0.86 -6.12 -20.36
C ARG A 96 -2.37 -5.93 -20.35
N PRO A 97 -2.95 -5.33 -19.29
CA PRO A 97 -4.40 -5.19 -19.16
C PRO A 97 -5.01 -4.19 -20.16
N GLY A 98 -4.21 -3.23 -20.68
CA GLY A 98 -4.68 -2.22 -21.64
C GLY A 98 -5.47 -1.07 -21.01
N GLU A 99 -5.77 -1.14 -19.74
CA GLU A 99 -6.52 -0.12 -18.98
C GLU A 99 -5.91 0.14 -17.61
N ASP A 100 -6.13 1.33 -17.07
CA ASP A 100 -5.75 1.68 -15.71
C ASP A 100 -6.82 1.20 -14.72
N ALA A 101 -6.40 0.67 -13.58
CA ALA A 101 -7.28 0.55 -12.43
C ALA A 101 -7.77 1.95 -11.98
N ASN A 102 -8.98 2.04 -11.42
CA ASN A 102 -9.58 3.31 -11.01
C ASN A 102 -8.65 4.13 -10.09
N CYS A 103 -7.94 3.47 -9.18
CA CYS A 103 -7.00 4.17 -8.29
C CYS A 103 -5.81 4.78 -9.05
N VAL A 104 -5.35 4.18 -10.14
CA VAL A 104 -4.29 4.73 -11.00
C VAL A 104 -4.82 5.87 -11.86
N ALA A 105 -6.00 5.70 -12.46
CA ALA A 105 -6.64 6.70 -13.30
C ALA A 105 -6.87 8.02 -12.53
N ILE A 106 -7.29 7.93 -11.26
CA ILE A 106 -7.47 9.11 -10.39
C ILE A 106 -6.14 9.84 -10.15
N LEU A 107 -5.04 9.13 -9.87
CA LEU A 107 -3.74 9.78 -9.66
C LEU A 107 -3.22 10.44 -10.93
N ARG A 108 -3.37 9.78 -12.09
CA ARG A 108 -3.01 10.38 -13.38
C ARG A 108 -3.86 11.62 -13.68
N ALA A 109 -5.17 11.58 -13.43
CA ALA A 109 -6.06 12.73 -13.58
C ALA A 109 -5.72 13.86 -12.59
N SER A 110 -5.10 13.54 -11.45
CA SER A 110 -4.56 14.51 -10.49
C SER A 110 -3.18 15.07 -10.88
N GLY A 111 -2.67 14.70 -12.07
CA GLY A 111 -1.41 15.17 -12.63
C GLY A 111 -0.18 14.35 -12.24
N ALA A 112 -0.32 13.22 -11.54
CA ALA A 112 0.80 12.38 -11.14
C ALA A 112 1.47 11.65 -12.33
N VAL A 113 2.75 11.32 -12.18
CA VAL A 113 3.60 10.62 -13.16
C VAL A 113 3.90 9.21 -12.68
N MET A 114 3.46 8.16 -13.39
CA MET A 114 3.75 6.78 -13.01
C MET A 114 5.22 6.43 -13.32
N LEU A 115 5.97 5.97 -12.30
CA LEU A 115 7.36 5.53 -12.44
C LEU A 115 7.48 4.10 -12.96
N GLY A 116 6.61 3.21 -12.49
CA GLY A 116 6.70 1.79 -12.84
C GLY A 116 5.90 0.89 -11.90
N LYS A 117 6.10 -0.43 -12.12
CA LYS A 117 5.43 -1.49 -11.36
C LYS A 117 6.37 -2.05 -10.29
N THR A 118 5.85 -2.29 -9.10
CA THR A 118 6.63 -2.76 -7.95
C THR A 118 6.29 -4.18 -7.56
N ASP A 119 7.32 -4.91 -7.13
CA ASP A 119 7.24 -6.32 -6.76
C ASP A 119 6.26 -6.60 -5.62
N THR A 120 5.71 -7.80 -5.61
CA THR A 120 4.65 -8.23 -4.71
C THR A 120 4.74 -9.72 -4.40
N LEU A 121 4.14 -10.16 -3.31
CA LEU A 121 3.79 -11.55 -3.12
C LEU A 121 2.79 -11.98 -4.22
N GLU A 122 2.90 -13.19 -4.73
CA GLU A 122 2.03 -13.66 -5.82
C GLU A 122 0.55 -13.46 -5.48
N PHE A 123 -0.19 -12.80 -6.39
CA PHE A 123 -1.58 -12.36 -6.22
C PHE A 123 -1.87 -11.64 -4.89
N ALA A 124 -0.88 -11.00 -4.29
CA ALA A 124 -0.95 -10.36 -2.96
C ALA A 124 -1.34 -11.32 -1.80
N SER A 125 -1.33 -12.62 -1.99
CA SER A 125 -1.89 -13.61 -1.06
C SER A 125 -0.93 -14.69 -0.58
N GLY A 126 -0.28 -15.41 -1.49
CA GLY A 126 0.55 -16.58 -1.17
C GLY A 126 1.51 -16.91 -2.31
N GLY A 127 1.83 -18.20 -2.53
CA GLY A 127 2.61 -18.66 -3.65
C GLY A 127 4.04 -18.13 -3.68
N ARG A 128 4.47 -17.60 -4.83
CA ARG A 128 5.83 -17.09 -5.03
C ARG A 128 6.09 -15.87 -4.16
N ARG A 129 7.22 -15.92 -3.47
CA ARG A 129 7.68 -14.80 -2.64
C ARG A 129 8.26 -13.68 -3.51
N PRO A 130 8.15 -12.41 -3.08
CA PRO A 130 8.84 -11.30 -3.73
C PRO A 130 10.35 -11.47 -3.61
N VAL A 131 11.07 -10.94 -4.59
CA VAL A 131 12.55 -10.90 -4.56
C VAL A 131 13.09 -9.64 -3.91
N THR A 132 12.22 -8.70 -3.60
CA THR A 132 12.54 -7.41 -2.96
C THR A 132 13.21 -7.61 -1.61
N ARG A 133 14.24 -6.81 -1.36
CA ARG A 133 14.99 -6.75 -0.11
C ARG A 133 14.66 -5.48 0.67
N ASN A 134 14.79 -5.54 1.99
CA ASN A 134 14.58 -4.37 2.83
C ASN A 134 15.76 -3.38 2.65
N PRO A 135 15.55 -2.13 2.23
CA PRO A 135 16.65 -1.19 2.03
C PRO A 135 17.39 -0.79 3.30
N ARG A 136 16.80 -1.04 4.48
CA ARG A 136 17.45 -0.81 5.78
C ARG A 136 18.43 -1.93 6.16
N ASP A 137 18.15 -3.15 5.70
CA ASP A 137 18.98 -4.33 5.86
C ASP A 137 18.67 -5.30 4.73
N LEU A 138 19.54 -5.37 3.73
CA LEU A 138 19.34 -6.17 2.52
C LEU A 138 19.26 -7.69 2.78
N SER A 139 19.59 -8.16 3.98
CA SER A 139 19.41 -9.56 4.40
C SER A 139 17.98 -9.87 4.87
N ARG A 140 17.16 -8.83 5.11
CA ARG A 140 15.81 -8.95 5.67
C ARG A 140 14.73 -8.70 4.64
N THR A 141 13.55 -9.21 4.94
CA THR A 141 12.33 -8.94 4.17
C THR A 141 11.86 -7.49 4.38
N PRO A 142 11.37 -6.80 3.34
CA PRO A 142 10.70 -5.51 3.49
C PRO A 142 9.27 -5.64 4.02
N GLY A 143 8.84 -6.86 4.39
CA GLY A 143 7.44 -7.17 4.63
C GLY A 143 6.68 -7.41 3.32
N GLY A 144 5.39 -7.76 3.45
CA GLY A 144 4.54 -8.05 2.29
C GLY A 144 3.06 -7.89 2.61
N SER A 145 2.23 -7.96 1.60
CA SER A 145 2.48 -8.32 0.18
C SER A 145 2.98 -7.17 -0.70
N SER A 146 2.83 -5.89 -0.32
CA SER A 146 3.29 -4.72 -1.09
C SER A 146 4.79 -4.45 -0.87
N SER A 147 5.61 -5.48 -1.08
CA SER A 147 7.04 -5.50 -0.76
C SER A 147 7.83 -4.43 -1.51
N GLY A 148 7.70 -4.41 -2.83
CA GLY A 148 8.39 -3.46 -3.69
C GLY A 148 7.93 -2.02 -3.46
N SER A 149 6.62 -1.79 -3.24
CA SER A 149 6.09 -0.44 -2.97
C SER A 149 6.68 0.17 -1.70
N GLY A 150 6.71 -0.61 -0.60
CA GLY A 150 7.32 -0.17 0.65
C GLY A 150 8.82 0.09 0.52
N ALA A 151 9.54 -0.83 -0.12
CA ALA A 151 10.98 -0.72 -0.32
C ALA A 151 11.37 0.45 -1.26
N ALA A 152 10.63 0.66 -2.34
CA ALA A 152 10.88 1.77 -3.28
C ALA A 152 10.78 3.14 -2.59
N VAL A 153 9.76 3.34 -1.76
CA VAL A 153 9.60 4.59 -1.00
C VAL A 153 10.70 4.75 0.05
N ALA A 154 11.06 3.67 0.74
CA ALA A 154 12.07 3.69 1.80
C ALA A 154 13.49 3.96 1.28
N ASP A 155 13.85 3.44 0.09
CA ASP A 155 15.15 3.71 -0.54
C ASP A 155 15.20 5.05 -1.29
N GLY A 156 14.08 5.79 -1.35
CA GLY A 156 14.01 7.03 -2.12
C GLY A 156 13.94 6.82 -3.64
N MET A 157 13.52 5.64 -4.09
CA MET A 157 13.29 5.34 -5.51
C MET A 157 11.90 5.78 -5.99
N ALA A 158 11.02 6.15 -5.07
CA ALA A 158 9.72 6.78 -5.36
C ALA A 158 9.31 7.68 -4.18
N PRO A 159 8.68 8.84 -4.41
CA PRO A 159 8.16 9.67 -3.33
C PRO A 159 6.85 9.11 -2.77
N LEU A 160 6.03 8.53 -3.65
CA LEU A 160 4.72 7.95 -3.36
C LEU A 160 4.61 6.55 -3.98
N ALA A 161 3.81 5.67 -3.38
CA ALA A 161 3.47 4.41 -4.00
C ALA A 161 2.06 3.93 -3.62
N LEU A 162 1.45 3.15 -4.54
CA LEU A 162 0.25 2.39 -4.27
C LEU A 162 0.59 0.95 -3.86
N GLY A 163 -0.12 0.47 -2.85
CA GLY A 163 -0.15 -0.92 -2.42
C GLY A 163 -1.57 -1.43 -2.30
N THR A 164 -1.73 -2.63 -1.76
CA THR A 164 -3.03 -3.20 -1.38
C THR A 164 -2.94 -3.85 -0.02
N GLN A 165 -4.06 -3.95 0.68
CA GLN A 165 -4.13 -4.66 1.95
C GLN A 165 -5.42 -5.45 2.08
N THR A 166 -5.26 -6.76 2.32
CA THR A 166 -6.32 -7.66 2.78
C THR A 166 -6.19 -7.87 4.30
N GLY A 167 -5.02 -8.22 4.77
CA GLY A 167 -4.69 -8.36 6.20
C GLY A 167 -3.80 -7.23 6.71
N GLY A 168 -2.50 -7.30 6.44
CA GLY A 168 -1.49 -6.34 6.89
C GLY A 168 -0.61 -5.79 5.76
N SER A 169 -1.01 -5.99 4.50
CA SER A 169 -0.12 -5.85 3.33
C SER A 169 0.25 -4.42 2.91
N THR A 170 -0.24 -3.39 3.60
CA THR A 170 0.20 -1.99 3.50
C THR A 170 0.96 -1.58 4.76
N ILE A 171 0.36 -1.77 5.92
CA ILE A 171 0.93 -1.28 7.19
C ILE A 171 2.19 -2.05 7.56
N ARG A 172 2.25 -3.37 7.29
CA ARG A 172 3.43 -4.18 7.59
C ARG A 172 4.67 -3.77 6.77
N PRO A 173 4.63 -3.63 5.42
CA PRO A 173 5.78 -3.10 4.68
C PRO A 173 6.16 -1.68 5.09
N ALA A 174 5.20 -0.81 5.41
CA ALA A 174 5.49 0.54 5.91
C ALA A 174 6.30 0.48 7.21
N SER A 175 5.87 -0.33 8.18
CA SER A 175 6.55 -0.54 9.45
C SER A 175 7.95 -1.14 9.26
N PHE A 176 8.07 -2.20 8.46
CA PHE A 176 9.35 -2.90 8.24
C PHE A 176 10.38 -2.03 7.53
N CYS A 177 9.96 -1.17 6.63
CA CYS A 177 10.83 -0.28 5.86
C CYS A 177 11.00 1.09 6.53
N GLY A 178 10.24 1.42 7.58
CA GLY A 178 10.32 2.69 8.30
C GLY A 178 9.86 3.89 7.49
N ILE A 179 8.69 3.77 6.86
CA ILE A 179 8.00 4.82 6.10
C ILE A 179 6.57 5.00 6.60
N HIS A 180 5.88 6.01 6.07
CA HIS A 180 4.46 6.22 6.36
C HIS A 180 3.58 5.42 5.41
N GLY A 181 2.62 4.69 5.97
CA GLY A 181 1.60 3.94 5.22
C GLY A 181 0.21 4.24 5.75
N MET A 182 -0.74 4.37 4.85
CA MET A 182 -2.15 4.53 5.19
C MET A 182 -3.01 3.50 4.48
N LYS A 183 -3.82 2.79 5.24
CA LYS A 183 -4.95 2.02 4.73
C LYS A 183 -6.21 2.86 4.93
N PRO A 184 -6.79 3.45 3.88
CA PRO A 184 -8.05 4.17 3.99
C PRO A 184 -9.18 3.26 4.49
N THR A 185 -10.27 3.86 4.93
CA THR A 185 -11.49 3.12 5.23
C THR A 185 -11.90 2.27 4.02
N TYR A 186 -12.31 1.02 4.28
CA TYR A 186 -12.77 0.09 3.26
C TYR A 186 -13.84 0.73 2.36
N GLY A 187 -13.69 0.55 1.04
CA GLY A 187 -14.62 1.07 0.04
C GLY A 187 -14.48 2.57 -0.31
N ARG A 188 -13.58 3.33 0.36
CA ARG A 188 -13.38 4.76 0.04
C ARG A 188 -12.52 4.99 -1.21
N ILE A 189 -11.67 4.05 -1.59
CA ILE A 189 -10.97 4.02 -2.89
C ILE A 189 -11.44 2.76 -3.62
N SER A 190 -11.91 2.92 -4.86
CA SER A 190 -12.35 1.79 -5.69
C SER A 190 -11.21 0.81 -5.90
N PHE A 191 -11.49 -0.48 -5.74
CA PHE A 191 -10.56 -1.57 -6.01
C PHE A 191 -10.65 -2.10 -7.46
N GLU A 192 -11.54 -1.51 -8.29
CA GLU A 192 -11.75 -1.87 -9.69
C GLU A 192 -10.44 -1.80 -10.47
N GLY A 193 -10.16 -2.87 -11.24
CA GLY A 193 -8.90 -3.00 -11.97
C GLY A 193 -7.71 -3.48 -11.14
N ALA A 194 -7.90 -3.87 -9.88
CA ALA A 194 -6.90 -4.57 -9.10
C ALA A 194 -7.30 -6.03 -8.86
N LYS A 195 -6.32 -6.94 -8.77
CA LYS A 195 -6.60 -8.37 -8.51
C LYS A 195 -7.12 -8.55 -7.09
N HIS A 196 -8.36 -8.99 -6.97
CA HIS A 196 -8.97 -9.34 -5.70
C HIS A 196 -8.36 -10.61 -5.10
N TYR A 197 -8.26 -10.59 -3.76
CA TYR A 197 -8.07 -11.78 -2.93
C TYR A 197 -9.30 -12.01 -2.04
N SER A 198 -9.80 -10.98 -1.37
CA SER A 198 -11.00 -11.04 -0.55
C SER A 198 -11.81 -9.74 -0.70
N VAL A 199 -12.94 -9.82 -1.38
CA VAL A 199 -13.78 -8.65 -1.66
C VAL A 199 -14.27 -7.91 -0.41
N HIS A 200 -14.29 -8.56 0.74
CA HIS A 200 -14.74 -7.96 2.01
C HIS A 200 -13.62 -7.23 2.78
N LEU A 201 -12.36 -7.41 2.37
CA LEU A 201 -11.19 -6.90 3.09
C LEU A 201 -10.27 -6.05 2.21
N ASP A 202 -10.21 -6.32 0.90
CA ASP A 202 -9.24 -5.69 0.02
C ASP A 202 -9.42 -4.17 -0.04
N THR A 203 -8.33 -3.47 0.21
CA THR A 203 -8.28 -2.01 0.25
C THR A 203 -7.02 -1.53 -0.45
N ILE A 204 -7.10 -0.45 -1.22
CA ILE A 204 -5.93 0.22 -1.77
C ILE A 204 -5.14 0.86 -0.63
N GLY A 205 -3.83 0.63 -0.61
CA GLY A 205 -2.91 1.18 0.36
C GLY A 205 -2.07 2.32 -0.23
N LEU A 206 -1.75 3.28 0.60
CA LEU A 206 -1.02 4.49 0.23
C LEU A 206 0.30 4.57 1.00
N TYR A 207 1.38 4.93 0.32
CA TYR A 207 2.71 5.10 0.91
C TYR A 207 3.30 6.46 0.59
N GLY A 208 4.00 7.04 1.56
CA GLY A 208 4.77 8.26 1.44
C GLY A 208 5.89 8.32 2.48
N ARG A 209 6.74 9.34 2.38
CA ARG A 209 7.85 9.55 3.33
C ARG A 209 7.50 10.51 4.45
N SER A 210 6.34 11.14 4.35
CA SER A 210 5.81 12.07 5.37
C SER A 210 4.29 11.94 5.49
N VAL A 211 3.73 12.46 6.58
CA VAL A 211 2.27 12.58 6.73
C VAL A 211 1.70 13.52 5.67
N GLU A 212 2.44 14.56 5.27
CA GLU A 212 2.03 15.48 4.21
C GLU A 212 1.91 14.77 2.85
N ASP A 213 2.79 13.80 2.56
CA ASP A 213 2.68 12.98 1.33
C ASP A 213 1.40 12.16 1.32
N LEU A 214 1.02 11.57 2.47
CA LEU A 214 -0.24 10.84 2.60
C LEU A 214 -1.45 11.79 2.49
N TRP A 215 -1.33 13.02 2.99
CA TRP A 215 -2.35 14.04 2.86
C TRP A 215 -2.61 14.41 1.39
N LEU A 216 -1.57 14.60 0.58
CA LEU A 216 -1.70 14.85 -0.86
C LEU A 216 -2.43 13.70 -1.57
N LEU A 217 -2.09 12.46 -1.25
CA LEU A 217 -2.82 11.29 -1.78
C LEU A 217 -4.28 11.29 -1.34
N ALA A 218 -4.55 11.60 -0.05
CA ALA A 218 -5.90 11.67 0.47
C ALA A 218 -6.74 12.77 -0.21
N GLN A 219 -6.13 13.92 -0.55
CA GLN A 219 -6.79 14.97 -1.33
C GLN A 219 -7.11 14.49 -2.76
N ALA A 220 -6.16 13.84 -3.45
CA ALA A 220 -6.36 13.32 -4.80
C ALA A 220 -7.51 12.32 -4.86
N TYR A 221 -7.64 11.45 -3.85
CA TYR A 221 -8.74 10.50 -3.72
C TYR A 221 -10.02 11.07 -3.08
N ARG A 222 -10.05 12.37 -2.76
CA ARG A 222 -11.18 13.03 -2.09
C ARG A 222 -11.63 12.30 -0.81
N LEU A 223 -10.66 11.82 -0.03
CA LEU A 223 -10.94 11.15 1.24
C LEU A 223 -11.24 12.13 2.38
N LEU A 224 -10.89 13.39 2.19
CA LEU A 224 -11.03 14.46 3.16
C LEU A 224 -12.30 15.25 2.83
N GLU A 225 -13.11 15.49 3.85
CA GLU A 225 -14.30 16.34 3.77
C GLU A 225 -13.97 17.68 4.43
N GLY A 226 -14.18 18.78 3.69
CA GLY A 226 -13.97 20.13 4.18
C GLY A 226 -12.52 20.62 4.13
N GLU A 227 -12.27 21.74 4.84
CA GLU A 227 -10.98 22.38 4.92
C GLU A 227 -10.02 21.60 5.85
N ARG A 228 -8.72 21.78 5.64
CA ARG A 228 -7.69 21.24 6.53
C ARG A 228 -7.90 21.82 7.92
N LEU A 229 -8.33 20.99 8.85
CA LEU A 229 -8.41 21.40 10.26
C LEU A 229 -7.03 21.76 10.79
N ALA A 230 -6.96 22.83 11.56
CA ALA A 230 -5.76 23.15 12.32
C ALA A 230 -5.44 21.98 13.27
N PRO A 231 -4.17 21.55 13.38
CA PRO A 231 -3.82 20.52 14.33
C PRO A 231 -4.24 20.96 15.76
N PRO A 232 -4.88 20.10 16.54
CA PRO A 232 -5.17 20.39 17.93
C PRO A 232 -3.87 20.59 18.72
N ALA A 233 -3.90 21.37 19.79
CA ALA A 233 -2.75 21.43 20.67
C ALA A 233 -2.50 20.07 21.31
N LEU A 234 -1.24 19.65 21.40
CA LEU A 234 -0.89 18.31 21.90
C LEU A 234 -1.47 18.03 23.30
N ARG A 235 -1.53 19.04 24.15
CA ARG A 235 -2.12 18.93 25.50
C ARG A 235 -3.62 18.63 25.52
N ASP A 236 -4.32 18.88 24.42
CA ASP A 236 -5.76 18.66 24.29
C ASP A 236 -6.06 17.24 23.74
N LEU A 237 -5.02 16.47 23.41
CA LEU A 237 -5.15 15.12 22.89
C LEU A 237 -5.16 14.07 24.01
N THR A 238 -6.05 13.12 23.89
CA THR A 238 -5.99 11.85 24.62
C THR A 238 -5.81 10.70 23.64
N ILE A 239 -4.79 9.85 23.85
CA ILE A 239 -4.45 8.71 23.02
C ILE A 239 -4.56 7.44 23.85
N GLY A 240 -5.26 6.42 23.29
CA GLY A 240 -5.34 5.09 23.87
C GLY A 240 -4.13 4.23 23.49
N LEU A 241 -3.39 3.73 24.48
CA LEU A 241 -2.37 2.68 24.26
C LEU A 241 -3.06 1.33 24.31
N CYS A 242 -3.21 0.69 23.14
CA CYS A 242 -3.94 -0.57 23.02
C CYS A 242 -2.99 -1.77 22.97
N GLU A 243 -3.05 -2.60 24.01
CA GLU A 243 -2.48 -3.95 23.99
C GLU A 243 -3.53 -4.91 23.41
N THR A 244 -3.43 -5.16 22.10
CA THR A 244 -4.40 -5.99 21.38
C THR A 244 -4.50 -7.42 21.93
N PRO A 245 -5.56 -8.20 21.60
CA PRO A 245 -5.67 -9.61 22.00
C PRO A 245 -4.48 -10.49 21.55
N LYS A 246 -3.67 -10.04 20.60
CA LYS A 246 -2.46 -10.74 20.12
C LYS A 246 -1.16 -10.16 20.71
N TRP A 247 -1.24 -9.36 21.78
CA TRP A 247 -0.09 -8.75 22.41
C TRP A 247 0.99 -9.75 22.84
N SER A 248 0.60 -10.91 23.32
CA SER A 248 1.52 -11.99 23.70
C SER A 248 2.38 -12.50 22.54
N ALA A 249 1.89 -12.38 21.30
CA ALA A 249 2.60 -12.78 20.08
C ALA A 249 3.50 -11.67 19.52
N ALA A 250 3.43 -10.45 20.06
CA ALA A 250 4.30 -9.35 19.63
C ALA A 250 5.73 -9.58 20.14
N SER A 251 6.73 -9.26 19.29
CA SER A 251 8.14 -9.28 19.71
C SER A 251 8.42 -8.22 20.76
N ASP A 252 9.46 -8.42 21.56
CA ASP A 252 9.87 -7.44 22.59
C ASP A 252 10.25 -6.10 21.97
N ASP A 253 10.87 -6.09 20.78
CA ASP A 253 11.18 -4.86 20.04
C ASP A 253 9.91 -4.11 19.64
N ALA A 254 8.85 -4.81 19.19
CA ALA A 254 7.58 -4.18 18.84
C ALA A 254 6.89 -3.57 20.07
N LYS A 255 6.90 -4.29 21.19
CA LYS A 255 6.38 -3.79 22.48
C LYS A 255 7.17 -2.58 22.95
N ALA A 256 8.50 -2.66 22.93
CA ALA A 256 9.39 -1.55 23.31
C ALA A 256 9.17 -0.30 22.45
N ALA A 257 8.98 -0.46 21.14
CA ALA A 257 8.71 0.64 20.23
C ALA A 257 7.37 1.34 20.53
N LEU A 258 6.30 0.56 20.82
CA LEU A 258 5.00 1.13 21.18
C LEU A 258 5.07 1.90 22.51
N HIS A 259 5.72 1.34 23.53
CA HIS A 259 5.91 2.03 24.81
C HIS A 259 6.83 3.26 24.69
N ALA A 260 7.84 3.22 23.79
CA ALA A 260 8.67 4.40 23.52
C ALA A 260 7.85 5.53 22.87
N ALA A 261 6.96 5.20 21.93
CA ALA A 261 6.05 6.16 21.31
C ALA A 261 5.11 6.78 22.37
N ALA A 262 4.56 5.98 23.29
CA ALA A 262 3.74 6.47 24.38
C ALA A 262 4.49 7.49 25.25
N ARG A 263 5.71 7.17 25.69
CA ARG A 263 6.56 8.09 26.47
C ARG A 263 6.89 9.40 25.73
N LEU A 264 7.13 9.33 24.41
CA LEU A 264 7.38 10.54 23.62
C LEU A 264 6.15 11.42 23.53
N LEU A 265 4.96 10.85 23.41
CA LEU A 265 3.70 11.59 23.42
C LEU A 265 3.43 12.24 24.77
N GLU A 266 3.64 11.52 25.87
CA GLU A 266 3.51 12.05 27.24
C GLU A 266 4.48 13.20 27.48
N ALA A 267 5.74 13.05 27.07
CA ALA A 267 6.75 14.12 27.16
C ALA A 267 6.39 15.36 26.33
N ALA A 268 5.61 15.20 25.28
CA ALA A 268 5.07 16.28 24.45
C ALA A 268 3.75 16.89 25.01
N GLY A 269 3.26 16.41 26.16
CA GLY A 269 2.07 16.92 26.84
C GLY A 269 0.76 16.23 26.44
N VAL A 270 0.82 15.13 25.68
CA VAL A 270 -0.36 14.32 25.32
C VAL A 270 -0.77 13.44 26.51
N THR A 271 -2.07 13.33 26.79
CA THR A 271 -2.57 12.34 27.75
C THR A 271 -2.59 10.96 27.09
N VAL A 272 -1.79 10.01 27.59
CA VAL A 272 -1.80 8.62 27.15
C VAL A 272 -2.51 7.76 28.19
N LYS A 273 -3.49 6.96 27.76
CA LYS A 273 -4.27 6.07 28.63
C LYS A 273 -4.23 4.63 28.12
N PRO A 274 -4.18 3.62 28.99
CA PRO A 274 -4.43 2.24 28.60
C PRO A 274 -5.80 2.12 27.92
N PHE A 275 -5.85 1.39 26.80
CA PHE A 275 -7.10 1.06 26.13
C PHE A 275 -7.19 -0.47 26.00
N VAL A 276 -8.23 -1.04 26.60
CA VAL A 276 -8.47 -2.48 26.57
C VAL A 276 -9.61 -2.75 25.58
N MET A 277 -9.33 -3.54 24.56
CA MET A 277 -10.37 -4.01 23.64
C MET A 277 -11.31 -4.99 24.36
N SER A 278 -12.60 -4.93 24.06
CA SER A 278 -13.54 -5.90 24.63
C SER A 278 -13.23 -7.33 24.14
N GLU A 279 -13.66 -8.34 24.91
CA GLU A 279 -13.41 -9.75 24.58
C GLU A 279 -14.00 -10.16 23.21
N ARG A 280 -14.98 -9.44 22.70
CA ARG A 280 -15.57 -9.64 21.37
C ARG A 280 -14.54 -9.52 20.24
N PHE A 281 -13.39 -8.87 20.47
CA PHE A 281 -12.31 -8.74 19.49
C PHE A 281 -11.31 -9.90 19.52
N ASN A 282 -11.42 -10.85 20.45
CA ASN A 282 -10.50 -11.98 20.56
C ASN A 282 -10.54 -12.91 19.35
N THR A 283 -11.67 -12.99 18.65
CA THR A 283 -11.92 -13.86 17.49
C THR A 283 -11.60 -13.21 16.14
N LEU A 284 -11.16 -11.94 16.11
CA LEU A 284 -10.92 -11.20 14.85
C LEU A 284 -9.97 -11.91 13.89
N THR A 285 -8.92 -12.58 14.39
CA THR A 285 -7.96 -13.28 13.53
C THR A 285 -8.61 -14.46 12.83
N ASP A 286 -9.40 -15.24 13.55
CA ASP A 286 -10.06 -16.44 13.01
C ASP A 286 -11.15 -16.03 12.00
N GLU A 287 -11.86 -14.96 12.29
CA GLU A 287 -12.85 -14.37 11.38
C GLU A 287 -12.20 -13.80 10.12
N GLN A 288 -11.06 -13.13 10.25
CA GLN A 288 -10.28 -12.66 9.10
C GLN A 288 -9.87 -13.84 8.20
N ASP A 289 -9.46 -14.96 8.79
CA ASP A 289 -9.09 -16.17 8.05
C ASP A 289 -10.28 -16.74 7.28
N VAL A 290 -11.47 -16.80 7.86
CA VAL A 290 -12.69 -17.20 7.15
C VAL A 290 -12.95 -16.29 5.94
N LEU A 291 -12.91 -14.96 6.12
CA LEU A 291 -13.15 -13.99 5.04
C LEU A 291 -12.09 -14.07 3.93
N MET A 292 -10.83 -14.30 4.30
CA MET A 292 -9.74 -14.45 3.33
C MET A 292 -9.86 -15.76 2.53
N HIS A 293 -10.18 -16.87 3.17
CA HIS A 293 -10.28 -18.17 2.49
C HIS A 293 -11.48 -18.23 1.56
N GLU A 294 -12.66 -17.80 2.01
CA GLU A 294 -13.86 -17.76 1.16
C GLU A 294 -13.70 -16.76 0.00
N GLY A 295 -13.11 -15.57 0.25
CA GLY A 295 -12.78 -14.63 -0.80
C GLY A 295 -11.82 -15.23 -1.83
N GLY A 296 -10.74 -15.88 -1.36
CA GLY A 296 -9.74 -16.53 -2.21
C GLY A 296 -10.31 -17.69 -3.03
N ARG A 297 -11.30 -18.40 -2.50
CA ARG A 297 -11.99 -19.49 -3.23
C ARG A 297 -12.62 -18.98 -4.52
N ALA A 298 -13.31 -17.86 -4.48
CA ALA A 298 -13.91 -17.23 -5.66
C ALA A 298 -12.86 -16.54 -6.54
N ALA A 299 -11.92 -15.81 -5.92
CA ALA A 299 -10.95 -14.97 -6.62
C ALA A 299 -9.97 -15.77 -7.49
N PHE A 300 -9.63 -17.02 -7.11
CA PHE A 300 -8.67 -17.88 -7.84
C PHE A 300 -9.33 -18.99 -8.65
N LEU A 301 -10.66 -19.05 -8.68
CA LEU A 301 -11.39 -20.05 -9.47
C LEU A 301 -11.09 -19.98 -10.97
N PRO A 302 -10.98 -18.80 -11.62
CA PRO A 302 -10.63 -18.72 -13.03
C PRO A 302 -9.28 -19.35 -13.35
N GLU A 303 -8.23 -19.06 -12.58
CA GLU A 303 -6.90 -19.63 -12.76
C GLU A 303 -6.89 -21.14 -12.48
N TYR A 304 -7.63 -21.57 -11.47
CA TYR A 304 -7.77 -22.99 -11.13
C TYR A 304 -8.43 -23.80 -12.26
N LEU A 305 -9.48 -23.29 -12.88
CA LEU A 305 -10.19 -23.97 -13.97
C LEU A 305 -9.40 -23.97 -15.28
N SER A 306 -8.66 -22.89 -15.56
CA SER A 306 -7.98 -22.73 -16.85
C SER A 306 -6.52 -23.18 -16.86
N ARG A 307 -5.82 -23.17 -15.71
CA ARG A 307 -4.35 -23.35 -15.61
C ARG A 307 -3.93 -24.04 -14.31
N ARG A 308 -4.69 -25.05 -13.87
CA ARG A 308 -4.48 -25.75 -12.59
C ARG A 308 -3.09 -26.35 -12.45
N ASP A 309 -2.53 -26.85 -13.53
CA ASP A 309 -1.20 -27.47 -13.61
C ASP A 309 -0.05 -26.52 -13.30
N ARG A 310 -0.26 -25.22 -13.53
CA ARG A 310 0.70 -24.14 -13.29
C ARG A 310 0.37 -23.27 -12.08
N LEU A 311 -0.83 -23.43 -11.51
CA LEU A 311 -1.27 -22.67 -10.34
C LEU A 311 -0.59 -23.17 -9.07
N HIS A 312 0.01 -22.27 -8.30
CA HIS A 312 0.64 -22.64 -7.04
C HIS A 312 -0.37 -23.31 -6.07
N SER A 313 0.10 -24.31 -5.34
CA SER A 313 -0.74 -25.14 -4.45
C SER A 313 -1.48 -24.32 -3.37
N ASP A 314 -0.96 -23.18 -2.94
CA ASP A 314 -1.61 -22.32 -1.95
C ASP A 314 -2.95 -21.77 -2.46
N PHE A 315 -3.05 -21.49 -3.76
CA PHE A 315 -4.30 -21.02 -4.38
C PHE A 315 -5.25 -22.18 -4.66
N ALA A 316 -4.73 -23.32 -5.16
CA ALA A 316 -5.53 -24.51 -5.37
C ALA A 316 -6.21 -24.98 -4.07
N LYS A 317 -5.50 -25.00 -2.94
CA LYS A 317 -6.05 -25.34 -1.63
C LYS A 317 -7.24 -24.44 -1.21
N LYS A 318 -7.19 -23.15 -1.56
CA LYS A 318 -8.30 -22.22 -1.27
C LYS A 318 -9.53 -22.56 -2.11
N VAL A 319 -9.36 -22.74 -3.43
CA VAL A 319 -10.45 -23.10 -4.34
C VAL A 319 -11.09 -24.43 -3.95
N GLU A 320 -10.27 -25.43 -3.56
CA GLU A 320 -10.72 -26.75 -3.09
C GLU A 320 -11.32 -26.71 -1.66
N ASN A 321 -11.35 -25.55 -1.01
CA ASN A 321 -11.84 -25.36 0.35
C ASN A 321 -11.24 -26.36 1.37
N ARG A 322 -9.93 -26.57 1.31
CA ARG A 322 -9.27 -27.54 2.20
C ARG A 322 -9.35 -27.19 3.70
N ASN A 323 -9.69 -25.92 4.02
CA ASN A 323 -9.92 -25.49 5.40
C ASN A 323 -11.34 -25.84 5.89
N GLY A 324 -12.24 -26.30 5.02
CA GLY A 324 -13.57 -26.77 5.38
C GLY A 324 -14.53 -25.66 5.84
N TYR A 325 -14.31 -24.41 5.45
CA TYR A 325 -15.23 -23.33 5.81
C TYR A 325 -16.56 -23.47 5.07
N HIS A 326 -17.67 -23.11 5.76
CA HIS A 326 -19.03 -23.27 5.25
C HIS A 326 -19.73 -21.92 5.08
N ALA A 327 -20.69 -21.87 4.16
CA ALA A 327 -21.47 -20.65 3.88
C ALA A 327 -22.17 -20.08 5.13
N ALA A 328 -22.63 -20.93 6.05
CA ALA A 328 -23.22 -20.48 7.32
C ALA A 328 -22.18 -19.78 8.20
N GLN A 329 -20.95 -20.31 8.28
CA GLN A 329 -19.85 -19.69 9.03
C GLN A 329 -19.48 -18.34 8.41
N MET A 330 -19.41 -18.24 7.08
CA MET A 330 -19.17 -16.99 6.37
C MET A 330 -20.20 -15.93 6.72
N ARG A 331 -21.50 -16.28 6.70
CA ARG A 331 -22.58 -15.35 7.08
C ARG A 331 -22.43 -14.89 8.52
N ALA A 332 -22.25 -15.83 9.46
CA ALA A 332 -22.07 -15.50 10.88
C ALA A 332 -20.84 -14.58 11.10
N THR A 333 -19.77 -14.81 10.35
CA THR A 333 -18.56 -13.95 10.41
C THR A 333 -18.85 -12.53 9.91
N LEU A 334 -19.58 -12.38 8.80
CA LEU A 334 -19.95 -11.06 8.28
C LEU A 334 -20.83 -10.30 9.27
N ASP A 335 -21.82 -10.97 9.88
CA ASP A 335 -22.70 -10.38 10.89
C ASP A 335 -21.92 -9.94 12.14
N ALA A 336 -20.99 -10.79 12.61
CA ALA A 336 -20.13 -10.48 13.75
C ALA A 336 -19.20 -9.28 13.47
N VAL A 337 -18.59 -9.21 12.28
CA VAL A 337 -17.75 -8.08 11.87
C VAL A 337 -18.58 -6.80 11.74
N ALA A 338 -19.79 -6.88 11.18
CA ALA A 338 -20.68 -5.72 11.07
C ALA A 338 -21.07 -5.18 12.46
N ALA A 339 -21.43 -6.06 13.39
CA ALA A 339 -21.78 -5.67 14.77
C ALA A 339 -20.61 -4.97 15.51
N ARG A 340 -19.35 -5.41 15.29
CA ARG A 340 -18.17 -4.78 15.94
C ARG A 340 -17.77 -3.43 15.33
N ARG A 341 -18.17 -3.14 14.10
CA ARG A 341 -17.89 -1.83 13.47
C ARG A 341 -18.66 -0.68 14.12
N VAL A 342 -19.69 -0.99 14.88
CA VAL A 342 -20.53 -0.01 15.59
C VAL A 342 -20.00 0.27 17.01
N GLU A 343 -19.19 -0.63 17.57
CA GLU A 343 -18.51 -0.52 18.86
C GLU A 343 -17.18 0.24 18.75
#